data_8518d9310ff9429e9c36f01abc212551
#
_entry.id   8518d9310ff9429e9c36f01abc212551
#
_cell.length_a   1.000
_cell.length_b   1.000
_cell.length_c   1.000
_cell.angle_alpha   90.00
_cell.angle_beta   90.00
_cell.angle_gamma   90.00
#
_symmetry.space_group_name_H-M   'P 1'
#
loop_
_entity.id
_entity.type
_entity.pdbx_description
1 polymer ?
#
loop_
_entity_poly.entity_id
_entity_poly.type
_entity_poly.pdbx_seq_one_letter_code
_entity_poly.pdbx_strand_id
1 'polypeptide(L)'
;FADVDVDRYAVGAERAKPTLVAVRELDQANLPDTSWTSSHLVYTHGYGVVAAAADEIDGDRPSYVLQGIPPEGEIRLDQKYAPVYFGETMSGYVVVDTKVPEQEASGTGEGRTTRYTGDAGIPVSSFLRRSALALRFSDWNLLVSGQITDRSRLIFGRSVQERVEAAAPFLRFDADPYPVVHDGRVTWVVDAYTISSDYPYSQSLRPNEPRGTGLDTEFNYVRNSVKVTVDAYDGTMRFYVVDSSDPIIRAYRKAFPDLFTDGSKVPKALREHFRYPEDLFTAQTQQYALYHITDPVQYFNKQDIWDVVPTPDATGFVPG
;
A
#
# COMPACT_ATOMS: atom_id res chain seq x y z
N PHE A 1 3.80 -11.14 6.77
CA PHE A 1 4.03 -9.70 6.69
C PHE A 1 4.67 -9.41 5.33
N ALA A 2 4.20 -8.36 4.64
CA ALA A 2 4.79 -7.94 3.36
C ALA A 2 6.05 -7.13 3.62
N ASP A 3 5.93 -6.10 4.42
CA ASP A 3 7.02 -5.22 4.80
C ASP A 3 6.86 -4.71 6.24
N VAL A 4 7.89 -4.03 6.76
CA VAL A 4 7.90 -3.41 8.09
C VAL A 4 8.25 -1.94 7.95
N ASP A 5 7.26 -1.11 8.10
CA ASP A 5 7.37 0.33 8.02
C ASP A 5 7.72 0.99 9.35
N VAL A 6 8.34 2.16 9.30
CA VAL A 6 8.57 3.02 10.45
C VAL A 6 7.63 4.21 10.41
N ASP A 7 6.85 4.41 11.45
CA ASP A 7 5.93 5.53 11.58
C ASP A 7 5.97 6.11 13.00
N ARG A 8 5.16 7.10 13.30
CA ARG A 8 5.08 7.74 14.62
C ARG A 8 3.66 7.77 15.12
N TYR A 9 3.44 7.19 16.29
CA TYR A 9 2.13 7.14 16.92
C TYR A 9 2.15 7.80 18.32
N ALA A 10 1.01 8.28 18.74
CA ALA A 10 0.80 8.65 20.14
C ALA A 10 0.64 7.36 20.97
N VAL A 11 1.60 7.11 21.85
CA VAL A 11 1.66 5.91 22.70
C VAL A 11 1.97 6.36 24.14
N GLY A 12 1.15 5.98 25.08
CA GLY A 12 1.28 6.41 26.47
C GLY A 12 1.28 7.93 26.62
N ALA A 13 2.35 8.47 27.19
CA ALA A 13 2.54 9.92 27.34
C ALA A 13 3.23 10.58 26.15
N GLU A 14 3.76 9.81 25.22
CA GLU A 14 4.49 10.29 24.05
C GLU A 14 3.52 10.57 22.88
N ARG A 15 3.72 11.73 22.23
CA ARG A 15 2.84 12.15 21.11
C ARG A 15 3.29 11.64 19.76
N ALA A 16 4.55 11.20 19.64
CA ALA A 16 5.15 10.80 18.35
C ALA A 16 6.24 9.76 18.58
N LYS A 17 5.89 8.63 19.19
CA LYS A 17 6.81 7.52 19.44
C LYS A 17 7.15 6.80 18.13
N PRO A 18 8.43 6.61 17.79
CA PRO A 18 8.83 5.81 16.65
C PRO A 18 8.29 4.37 16.80
N THR A 19 7.62 3.91 15.78
CA THR A 19 6.87 2.63 15.85
C THR A 19 7.10 1.86 14.54
N LEU A 20 7.50 0.60 14.67
CA LEU A 20 7.53 -0.37 13.57
C LEU A 20 6.11 -0.86 13.34
N VAL A 21 5.65 -0.85 12.10
CA VAL A 21 4.29 -1.22 11.71
C VAL A 21 4.33 -2.26 10.60
N ALA A 22 3.62 -3.35 10.74
CA ALA A 22 3.51 -4.38 9.71
C ALA A 22 2.08 -4.89 9.61
N VAL A 23 1.54 -4.96 8.39
CA VAL A 23 0.21 -5.50 8.12
C VAL A 23 0.29 -7.02 7.96
N ARG A 24 -0.64 -7.75 8.57
CA ARG A 24 -0.77 -9.19 8.34
C ARG A 24 -1.59 -9.44 7.08
N GLU A 25 -0.93 -9.58 5.97
CA GLU A 25 -1.54 -9.97 4.71
C GLU A 25 -1.70 -11.49 4.59
N LEU A 26 -2.58 -11.92 3.71
CA LEU A 26 -2.79 -13.33 3.42
C LEU A 26 -1.76 -13.81 2.40
N ASP A 27 -0.94 -14.76 2.81
CA ASP A 27 -0.08 -15.49 1.88
C ASP A 27 -0.87 -16.65 1.23
N GLN A 28 -1.34 -16.42 0.02
CA GLN A 28 -2.12 -17.41 -0.73
C GLN A 28 -1.30 -18.64 -1.16
N ALA A 29 0.04 -18.52 -1.23
CA ALA A 29 0.91 -19.65 -1.61
C ALA A 29 1.07 -20.68 -0.48
N ASN A 30 0.90 -20.24 0.77
CA ASN A 30 1.10 -21.06 1.96
C ASN A 30 -0.21 -21.40 2.70
N LEU A 31 -1.34 -21.47 1.99
CA LEU A 31 -2.61 -21.87 2.58
C LEU A 31 -2.60 -23.35 3.00
N PRO A 32 -3.27 -23.69 4.11
CA PRO A 32 -3.38 -25.09 4.57
C PRO A 32 -4.08 -26.01 3.58
N ASP A 33 -4.99 -25.46 2.77
CA ASP A 33 -5.72 -26.12 1.70
C ASP A 33 -5.80 -25.18 0.49
N THR A 34 -5.36 -25.70 -0.65
CA THR A 34 -5.31 -24.98 -1.93
C THR A 34 -6.51 -25.24 -2.82
N SER A 35 -7.57 -25.91 -2.29
CA SER A 35 -8.82 -26.06 -3.04
C SER A 35 -9.39 -24.69 -3.42
N TRP A 36 -10.14 -24.64 -4.52
CA TRP A 36 -10.77 -23.41 -4.99
C TRP A 36 -11.63 -22.75 -3.90
N THR A 37 -12.40 -23.57 -3.16
CA THR A 37 -13.24 -23.07 -2.06
C THR A 37 -12.38 -22.43 -0.97
N SER A 38 -11.31 -23.07 -0.57
CA SER A 38 -10.42 -22.56 0.46
C SER A 38 -9.73 -21.27 0.03
N SER A 39 -9.16 -21.24 -1.16
CA SER A 39 -8.37 -20.08 -1.64
C SER A 39 -9.23 -18.88 -2.04
N HIS A 40 -10.52 -19.07 -2.41
CA HIS A 40 -11.36 -17.98 -2.89
C HIS A 40 -12.56 -17.63 -2.01
N LEU A 41 -13.00 -18.54 -1.12
CA LEU A 41 -14.21 -18.32 -0.30
C LEU A 41 -13.92 -18.36 1.21
N VAL A 42 -12.93 -19.12 1.65
CA VAL A 42 -12.60 -19.31 3.08
C VAL A 42 -11.48 -18.39 3.51
N TYR A 43 -10.31 -18.48 2.89
CA TYR A 43 -9.16 -17.62 3.17
C TYR A 43 -9.16 -16.43 2.22
N THR A 44 -9.96 -15.43 2.54
CA THR A 44 -10.22 -14.29 1.67
C THR A 44 -9.40 -13.05 2.03
N HIS A 45 -8.90 -12.96 3.26
CA HIS A 45 -8.29 -11.75 3.80
C HIS A 45 -7.14 -12.08 4.78
N GLY A 46 -6.22 -11.12 4.92
CA GLY A 46 -5.32 -11.05 6.07
C GLY A 46 -6.02 -10.48 7.29
N TYR A 47 -5.31 -10.29 8.42
CA TYR A 47 -5.99 -9.79 9.62
C TYR A 47 -5.10 -8.94 10.51
N GLY A 48 -5.44 -7.68 10.61
CA GLY A 48 -4.87 -6.74 11.56
C GLY A 48 -3.45 -6.30 11.24
N VAL A 49 -2.92 -5.58 12.19
CA VAL A 49 -1.60 -4.97 12.15
C VAL A 49 -0.84 -5.38 13.40
N VAL A 50 0.46 -5.55 13.27
CA VAL A 50 1.39 -5.59 14.40
C VAL A 50 2.16 -4.29 14.42
N ALA A 51 2.21 -3.65 15.57
CA ALA A 51 3.02 -2.46 15.77
C ALA A 51 3.81 -2.57 17.07
N ALA A 52 5.07 -2.20 17.03
CA ALA A 52 5.98 -2.23 18.17
C ALA A 52 6.76 -0.92 18.27
N ALA A 53 7.04 -0.47 19.49
CA ALA A 53 7.93 0.65 19.70
C ALA A 53 9.32 0.34 19.10
N ALA A 54 9.86 1.25 18.30
CA ALA A 54 11.17 1.05 17.64
C ALA A 54 12.35 1.25 18.58
N ASP A 55 12.13 1.90 19.71
CA ASP A 55 13.13 2.31 20.72
C ASP A 55 13.01 1.56 22.05
N GLU A 56 12.08 0.59 22.14
CA GLU A 56 11.84 -0.19 23.37
C GLU A 56 11.77 -1.69 23.11
N ILE A 57 12.30 -2.45 24.07
CA ILE A 57 12.18 -3.90 24.13
C ILE A 57 11.61 -4.31 25.49
N ASP A 58 10.78 -5.33 25.51
CA ASP A 58 10.26 -5.97 26.72
C ASP A 58 10.93 -7.33 26.91
N GLY A 59 11.99 -7.35 27.70
CA GLY A 59 12.88 -8.53 27.83
C GLY A 59 13.55 -8.84 26.49
N ASP A 60 13.26 -10.02 25.91
CA ASP A 60 13.78 -10.47 24.61
C ASP A 60 12.77 -10.26 23.46
N ARG A 61 11.72 -9.48 23.67
CA ARG A 61 10.64 -9.26 22.70
C ARG A 61 10.48 -7.79 22.38
N PRO A 62 9.96 -7.45 21.17
CA PRO A 62 9.53 -6.09 20.88
C PRO A 62 8.46 -5.61 21.86
N SER A 63 8.50 -4.34 22.25
CA SER A 63 7.44 -3.70 23.01
C SER A 63 6.24 -3.43 22.10
N TYR A 64 5.27 -4.34 22.09
CA TYR A 64 4.10 -4.25 21.21
C TYR A 64 3.11 -3.21 21.69
N VAL A 65 2.77 -2.29 20.80
CA VAL A 65 1.74 -1.25 21.02
C VAL A 65 0.44 -1.54 20.26
N LEU A 66 0.46 -2.51 19.35
CA LEU A 66 -0.71 -3.10 18.72
C LEU A 66 -0.38 -4.55 18.31
N GLN A 67 -1.19 -5.51 18.72
CA GLN A 67 -1.01 -6.92 18.38
C GLN A 67 -2.32 -7.70 18.55
N GLY A 68 -2.24 -9.01 18.38
CA GLY A 68 -3.33 -9.94 18.70
C GLY A 68 -4.38 -10.13 17.61
N ILE A 69 -5.23 -11.14 17.83
CA ILE A 69 -6.44 -11.48 17.07
C ILE A 69 -7.50 -11.84 18.13
N PRO A 70 -8.42 -10.93 18.48
CA PRO A 70 -8.65 -9.58 17.95
C PRO A 70 -7.50 -8.60 18.23
N PRO A 71 -7.46 -7.43 17.54
CA PRO A 71 -6.45 -6.41 17.78
C PRO A 71 -6.55 -5.85 19.21
N GLU A 72 -5.41 -5.78 19.89
CA GLU A 72 -5.29 -5.24 21.24
C GLU A 72 -4.03 -4.36 21.33
N GLY A 73 -4.09 -3.26 22.06
CA GLY A 73 -2.96 -2.35 22.25
C GLY A 73 -3.38 -0.90 22.44
N GLU A 74 -2.37 -0.01 22.48
CA GLU A 74 -2.57 1.43 22.66
C GLU A 74 -3.00 2.11 21.34
N ILE A 75 -2.57 1.59 20.20
CA ILE A 75 -3.05 2.03 18.89
C ILE A 75 -4.37 1.33 18.61
N ARG A 76 -5.43 2.13 18.46
CA ARG A 76 -6.77 1.60 18.25
C ARG A 76 -6.98 1.10 16.83
N LEU A 77 -7.31 -0.19 16.70
CA LEU A 77 -7.82 -0.81 15.48
C LEU A 77 -9.16 -1.49 15.79
N ASP A 78 -10.22 -1.07 15.12
CA ASP A 78 -11.55 -1.64 15.36
C ASP A 78 -11.62 -3.05 14.75
N GLN A 79 -12.08 -4.03 15.53
CA GLN A 79 -12.19 -5.44 15.10
C GLN A 79 -12.97 -5.60 13.81
N LYS A 80 -14.00 -4.77 13.58
CA LYS A 80 -14.79 -4.78 12.34
C LYS A 80 -13.96 -4.50 11.09
N TYR A 81 -12.95 -3.65 11.20
CA TYR A 81 -12.12 -3.19 10.10
C TYR A 81 -10.71 -3.78 10.12
N ALA A 82 -10.47 -4.75 11.01
CA ALA A 82 -9.21 -5.47 11.08
C ALA A 82 -8.95 -6.45 9.91
N PRO A 83 -9.97 -7.07 9.27
CA PRO A 83 -9.73 -7.88 8.07
C PRO A 83 -9.13 -7.04 6.94
N VAL A 84 -8.07 -7.56 6.31
CA VAL A 84 -7.30 -6.90 5.24
C VAL A 84 -7.62 -7.59 3.93
N TYR A 85 -8.44 -6.95 3.11
CA TYR A 85 -8.82 -7.46 1.77
C TYR A 85 -7.96 -6.86 0.67
N PHE A 86 -7.39 -5.68 0.91
CA PHE A 86 -6.51 -4.95 0.00
C PHE A 86 -5.18 -4.69 0.69
N GLY A 87 -4.10 -5.04 0.01
CA GLY A 87 -2.76 -4.96 0.57
C GLY A 87 -1.69 -4.87 -0.52
N GLU A 88 -0.46 -4.85 -0.10
CA GLU A 88 0.70 -4.69 -0.96
C GLU A 88 0.95 -5.97 -1.79
N THR A 89 0.96 -7.14 -1.12
CA THR A 89 1.22 -8.43 -1.76
C THR A 89 -0.05 -9.18 -2.15
N MET A 90 -1.22 -8.62 -1.87
CA MET A 90 -2.50 -9.25 -2.16
C MET A 90 -2.77 -9.32 -3.65
N SER A 91 -3.15 -10.48 -4.17
CA SER A 91 -3.36 -10.70 -5.60
C SER A 91 -4.67 -11.46 -5.90
N GLY A 92 -4.95 -11.63 -7.19
CA GLY A 92 -6.07 -12.43 -7.66
C GLY A 92 -7.45 -11.86 -7.31
N TYR A 93 -8.40 -12.77 -7.10
CA TYR A 93 -9.76 -12.44 -6.67
C TYR A 93 -10.23 -13.33 -5.53
N VAL A 94 -11.19 -12.84 -4.76
CA VAL A 94 -11.93 -13.61 -3.75
C VAL A 94 -13.41 -13.31 -3.84
N VAL A 95 -14.25 -14.22 -3.35
CA VAL A 95 -15.71 -14.05 -3.29
C VAL A 95 -16.12 -14.05 -1.82
N VAL A 96 -16.69 -12.95 -1.39
CA VAL A 96 -17.12 -12.71 -0.01
C VAL A 96 -18.63 -12.78 0.15
N ASP A 97 -19.12 -12.84 1.38
CA ASP A 97 -20.53 -13.04 1.75
C ASP A 97 -21.15 -14.24 1.04
N THR A 98 -20.48 -15.38 1.13
CA THR A 98 -20.92 -16.68 0.59
C THR A 98 -21.67 -17.50 1.65
N LYS A 99 -22.08 -18.72 1.31
CA LYS A 99 -22.64 -19.67 2.29
C LYS A 99 -21.58 -20.16 3.28
N VAL A 100 -20.32 -20.23 2.84
CA VAL A 100 -19.18 -20.60 3.68
C VAL A 100 -18.70 -19.36 4.43
N PRO A 101 -18.51 -19.44 5.75
CA PRO A 101 -17.90 -18.33 6.51
C PRO A 101 -16.43 -18.18 6.13
N GLU A 102 -15.96 -16.94 6.15
CA GLU A 102 -14.55 -16.63 5.97
C GLU A 102 -13.77 -16.97 7.24
N GLN A 103 -12.57 -17.49 7.11
CA GLN A 103 -11.69 -17.83 8.24
C GLN A 103 -10.59 -16.80 8.39
N GLU A 104 -10.42 -16.33 9.62
CA GLU A 104 -9.23 -15.60 10.03
C GLU A 104 -8.06 -16.59 10.13
N ALA A 105 -6.97 -16.33 9.40
CA ALA A 105 -5.76 -17.13 9.52
C ALA A 105 -5.12 -16.87 10.88
N SER A 106 -5.43 -17.70 11.88
CA SER A 106 -4.80 -17.66 13.20
C SER A 106 -3.72 -18.73 13.29
N GLY A 107 -2.52 -18.36 13.76
CA GLY A 107 -1.42 -19.31 14.00
C GLY A 107 -1.68 -20.30 15.15
N THR A 108 -2.81 -20.21 15.84
CA THR A 108 -3.15 -21.03 17.02
C THR A 108 -4.14 -22.16 16.73
N GLY A 109 -4.55 -22.36 15.47
CA GLY A 109 -5.40 -23.50 15.07
C GLY A 109 -6.89 -23.38 15.41
N GLU A 110 -7.30 -22.43 16.23
CA GLU A 110 -8.71 -22.09 16.44
C GLU A 110 -9.12 -20.96 15.49
N GLY A 111 -9.53 -21.35 14.27
CA GLY A 111 -9.97 -20.40 13.25
C GLY A 111 -11.24 -19.67 13.68
N ARG A 112 -11.13 -18.37 13.94
CA ARG A 112 -12.32 -17.53 14.07
C ARG A 112 -12.94 -17.36 12.70
N THR A 113 -14.24 -17.38 12.65
CA THR A 113 -14.98 -17.13 11.41
C THR A 113 -15.47 -15.69 11.39
N THR A 114 -15.38 -15.07 10.22
CA THR A 114 -15.89 -13.74 9.97
C THR A 114 -16.77 -13.72 8.73
N ARG A 115 -17.39 -12.60 8.48
CA ARG A 115 -18.19 -12.38 7.28
C ARG A 115 -18.01 -10.94 6.83
N TYR A 116 -17.69 -10.77 5.57
CA TYR A 116 -17.55 -9.44 4.97
C TYR A 116 -18.89 -8.67 5.04
N THR A 117 -18.84 -7.44 5.51
CA THR A 117 -20.01 -6.54 5.64
C THR A 117 -19.84 -5.22 4.90
N GLY A 118 -18.77 -5.09 4.10
CA GLY A 118 -18.51 -3.88 3.31
C GLY A 118 -19.15 -3.92 1.92
N ASP A 119 -18.92 -2.87 1.16
CA ASP A 119 -19.50 -2.67 -0.17
C ASP A 119 -18.51 -2.88 -1.32
N ALA A 120 -17.27 -3.34 -1.03
CA ALA A 120 -16.27 -3.60 -2.06
C ALA A 120 -16.70 -4.72 -3.03
N GLY A 121 -16.08 -4.69 -4.19
CA GLY A 121 -16.26 -5.73 -5.21
C GLY A 121 -17.53 -5.60 -6.02
N ILE A 122 -17.69 -6.52 -6.96
CA ILE A 122 -18.82 -6.58 -7.91
C ILE A 122 -19.85 -7.60 -7.42
N PRO A 123 -21.15 -7.24 -7.30
CA PRO A 123 -22.18 -8.22 -6.99
C PRO A 123 -22.24 -9.34 -8.03
N VAL A 124 -22.27 -10.60 -7.60
CA VAL A 124 -22.30 -11.78 -8.48
C VAL A 124 -23.66 -12.47 -8.52
N SER A 125 -24.73 -11.73 -8.25
CA SER A 125 -26.11 -12.22 -8.28
C SER A 125 -26.61 -12.58 -9.69
N SER A 126 -26.13 -11.88 -10.74
CA SER A 126 -26.56 -12.09 -12.13
C SER A 126 -25.73 -13.16 -12.81
N PHE A 127 -26.40 -14.11 -13.50
CA PHE A 127 -25.75 -15.16 -14.30
C PHE A 127 -24.81 -14.56 -15.38
N LEU A 128 -25.26 -13.52 -16.09
CA LEU A 128 -24.42 -12.86 -17.13
C LEU A 128 -23.17 -12.26 -16.53
N ARG A 129 -23.28 -11.63 -15.35
CA ARG A 129 -22.13 -11.03 -14.67
C ARG A 129 -21.16 -12.10 -14.17
N ARG A 130 -21.69 -13.19 -13.60
CA ARG A 130 -20.87 -14.36 -13.20
C ARG A 130 -20.14 -14.97 -14.40
N SER A 131 -20.82 -15.10 -15.55
CA SER A 131 -20.22 -15.62 -16.78
C SER A 131 -19.10 -14.72 -17.30
N ALA A 132 -19.29 -13.41 -17.29
CA ALA A 132 -18.27 -12.46 -17.70
C ALA A 132 -17.04 -12.50 -16.77
N LEU A 133 -17.25 -12.65 -15.45
CA LEU A 133 -16.15 -12.78 -14.47
C LEU A 133 -15.45 -14.13 -14.60
N ALA A 134 -16.20 -15.23 -14.82
CA ALA A 134 -15.62 -16.55 -15.06
C ALA A 134 -14.74 -16.57 -16.31
N LEU A 135 -15.16 -15.89 -17.38
CA LEU A 135 -14.35 -15.73 -18.58
C LEU A 135 -13.11 -14.85 -18.30
N ARG A 136 -13.28 -13.72 -17.60
CA ARG A 136 -12.16 -12.80 -17.25
C ARG A 136 -11.07 -13.48 -16.47
N PHE A 137 -11.44 -14.30 -15.48
CA PHE A 137 -10.49 -14.99 -14.59
C PHE A 137 -10.15 -16.41 -15.07
N SER A 138 -10.74 -16.86 -16.20
CA SER A 138 -10.60 -18.22 -16.73
C SER A 138 -10.95 -19.29 -15.69
N ASP A 139 -11.96 -19.00 -14.85
CA ASP A 139 -12.34 -19.85 -13.72
C ASP A 139 -13.83 -20.21 -13.74
N TRP A 140 -14.09 -21.45 -14.15
CA TRP A 140 -15.46 -21.99 -14.27
C TRP A 140 -16.13 -22.27 -12.92
N ASN A 141 -15.35 -22.36 -11.82
CA ASN A 141 -15.91 -22.56 -10.48
C ASN A 141 -16.85 -21.42 -10.07
N LEU A 142 -16.60 -20.20 -10.58
CA LEU A 142 -17.52 -19.07 -10.40
C LEU A 142 -18.95 -19.35 -10.90
N LEU A 143 -19.11 -20.21 -11.91
CA LEU A 143 -20.44 -20.57 -12.45
C LEU A 143 -21.08 -21.74 -11.71
N VAL A 144 -20.28 -22.76 -11.40
CA VAL A 144 -20.81 -24.04 -10.90
C VAL A 144 -20.89 -24.11 -9.38
N SER A 145 -20.18 -23.23 -8.66
CA SER A 145 -20.19 -23.25 -7.20
C SER A 145 -21.55 -22.95 -6.60
N GLY A 146 -22.10 -23.90 -5.88
CA GLY A 146 -23.32 -23.74 -5.09
C GLY A 146 -23.16 -22.90 -3.81
N GLN A 147 -21.94 -22.46 -3.49
CA GLN A 147 -21.64 -21.66 -2.30
C GLN A 147 -21.87 -20.16 -2.52
N ILE A 148 -21.89 -19.71 -3.79
CA ILE A 148 -22.13 -18.32 -4.16
C ILE A 148 -23.63 -18.02 -4.05
N THR A 149 -23.98 -16.91 -3.43
CA THR A 149 -25.36 -16.45 -3.20
C THR A 149 -25.64 -15.16 -3.96
N ASP A 150 -26.90 -14.71 -3.91
CA ASP A 150 -27.32 -13.43 -4.51
C ASP A 150 -26.69 -12.21 -3.79
N ARG A 151 -26.22 -12.38 -2.56
CA ARG A 151 -25.52 -11.33 -1.80
C ARG A 151 -24.02 -11.32 -2.04
N SER A 152 -23.49 -12.43 -2.55
CA SER A 152 -22.04 -12.58 -2.73
C SER A 152 -21.45 -11.52 -3.65
N ARG A 153 -20.25 -11.09 -3.33
CA ARG A 153 -19.50 -10.07 -4.07
C ARG A 153 -18.10 -10.61 -4.41
N LEU A 154 -17.64 -10.34 -5.61
CA LEU A 154 -16.29 -10.68 -6.05
C LEU A 154 -15.38 -9.46 -5.91
N ILE A 155 -14.36 -9.58 -5.09
CA ILE A 155 -13.32 -8.57 -4.87
C ILE A 155 -12.10 -8.95 -5.72
N PHE A 156 -11.57 -8.00 -6.49
CA PHE A 156 -10.36 -8.14 -7.31
C PHE A 156 -9.60 -6.81 -7.38
N GLY A 157 -8.40 -6.81 -7.99
CA GLY A 157 -7.51 -5.65 -7.95
C GLY A 157 -7.16 -5.34 -6.49
N ARG A 158 -6.67 -6.36 -5.80
CA ARG A 158 -6.43 -6.35 -4.36
C ARG A 158 -5.06 -5.78 -4.02
N SER A 159 -4.11 -5.84 -4.94
CA SER A 159 -2.85 -5.11 -4.81
C SER A 159 -3.12 -3.62 -4.81
N VAL A 160 -2.62 -2.94 -3.78
CA VAL A 160 -2.74 -1.49 -3.62
C VAL A 160 -2.08 -0.78 -4.79
N GLN A 161 -0.86 -1.20 -5.15
CA GLN A 161 -0.09 -0.63 -6.25
C GLN A 161 -0.83 -0.76 -7.59
N GLU A 162 -1.21 -1.99 -7.99
CA GLU A 162 -1.95 -2.22 -9.23
C GLU A 162 -3.27 -1.45 -9.30
N ARG A 163 -3.90 -1.28 -8.14
CA ARG A 163 -5.19 -0.61 -8.01
C ARG A 163 -5.09 0.88 -8.29
N VAL A 164 -4.09 1.56 -7.73
CA VAL A 164 -3.89 3.00 -7.94
C VAL A 164 -3.39 3.29 -9.35
N GLU A 165 -2.51 2.44 -9.90
CA GLU A 165 -2.02 2.54 -11.27
C GLU A 165 -3.16 2.38 -12.30
N ALA A 166 -4.06 1.41 -12.07
CA ALA A 166 -5.22 1.21 -12.95
C ALA A 166 -6.19 2.39 -12.90
N ALA A 167 -6.31 3.08 -11.76
CA ALA A 167 -7.21 4.22 -11.59
C ALA A 167 -6.65 5.53 -12.19
N ALA A 168 -5.33 5.72 -12.17
CA ALA A 168 -4.68 6.94 -12.67
C ALA A 168 -3.36 6.63 -13.40
N PRO A 169 -3.41 5.95 -14.57
CA PRO A 169 -2.21 5.49 -15.30
C PRO A 169 -1.34 6.63 -15.85
N PHE A 170 -1.79 7.85 -15.75
CA PHE A 170 -1.06 9.06 -16.14
C PHE A 170 -0.21 9.67 -15.00
N LEU A 171 -0.32 9.15 -13.78
CA LEU A 171 0.59 9.44 -12.68
C LEU A 171 1.70 8.38 -12.62
N ARG A 172 2.77 8.68 -11.89
CA ARG A 172 3.73 7.70 -11.41
C ARG A 172 3.55 7.54 -9.92
N PHE A 173 3.77 6.33 -9.44
CA PHE A 173 3.55 6.00 -8.04
C PHE A 173 4.87 5.58 -7.41
N ASP A 174 5.03 5.92 -6.15
CA ASP A 174 6.12 5.42 -5.32
C ASP A 174 6.08 3.89 -5.28
N ALA A 175 7.23 3.26 -5.27
CA ALA A 175 7.33 1.80 -5.26
C ALA A 175 6.94 1.20 -3.90
N ASP A 176 6.92 2.02 -2.85
CA ASP A 176 6.70 1.59 -1.47
C ASP A 176 5.42 2.21 -0.86
N PRO A 177 4.26 1.54 -0.99
CA PRO A 177 3.05 1.87 -0.25
C PRO A 177 3.24 1.60 1.24
N TYR A 178 2.85 2.53 2.11
CA TYR A 178 2.97 2.33 3.55
C TYR A 178 1.62 2.33 4.28
N PRO A 179 1.44 1.49 5.32
CA PRO A 179 0.20 1.42 6.06
C PRO A 179 0.13 2.44 7.19
N VAL A 180 -1.04 3.01 7.40
CA VAL A 180 -1.36 3.91 8.52
C VAL A 180 -2.58 3.38 9.26
N VAL A 181 -2.48 3.28 10.59
CA VAL A 181 -3.63 2.95 11.45
C VAL A 181 -4.19 4.27 12.01
N HIS A 182 -5.37 4.64 11.56
CA HIS A 182 -6.07 5.83 12.05
C HIS A 182 -7.57 5.61 12.12
N ASP A 183 -8.25 6.28 13.01
CA ASP A 183 -9.72 6.19 13.19
C ASP A 183 -10.26 4.75 13.25
N GLY A 184 -9.46 3.82 13.82
CA GLY A 184 -9.81 2.41 13.96
C GLY A 184 -9.74 1.59 12.66
N ARG A 185 -9.09 2.10 11.62
CA ARG A 185 -8.95 1.45 10.30
C ARG A 185 -7.49 1.39 9.86
N VAL A 186 -7.20 0.47 8.95
CA VAL A 186 -5.93 0.42 8.22
C VAL A 186 -6.11 1.10 6.86
N THR A 187 -5.27 2.06 6.57
CA THR A 187 -5.26 2.78 5.31
C THR A 187 -3.86 2.74 4.71
N TRP A 188 -3.74 2.24 3.51
CA TRP A 188 -2.52 2.34 2.72
C TRP A 188 -2.38 3.74 2.16
N VAL A 189 -1.19 4.28 2.21
CA VAL A 189 -0.82 5.55 1.58
C VAL A 189 0.20 5.27 0.48
N VAL A 190 -0.07 5.79 -0.70
CA VAL A 190 0.81 5.69 -1.87
C VAL A 190 1.13 7.09 -2.33
N ASP A 191 2.40 7.41 -2.43
CA ASP A 191 2.84 8.65 -3.01
C ASP A 191 2.68 8.63 -4.53
N ALA A 192 2.22 9.74 -5.10
CA ALA A 192 2.03 9.82 -6.54
C ALA A 192 2.63 11.09 -7.11
N TYR A 193 3.25 10.94 -8.27
CA TYR A 193 4.05 11.95 -8.92
C TYR A 193 3.46 12.41 -10.24
N THR A 194 3.58 13.70 -10.48
CA THR A 194 3.52 14.27 -11.81
C THR A 194 4.93 14.37 -12.36
N ILE A 195 5.13 13.94 -13.60
CA ILE A 195 6.44 13.95 -14.25
C ILE A 195 6.37 14.60 -15.64
N SER A 196 7.50 15.11 -16.11
CA SER A 196 7.70 15.55 -17.50
C SER A 196 9.16 15.38 -17.88
N SER A 197 9.44 15.12 -19.16
CA SER A 197 10.78 15.16 -19.77
C SER A 197 11.06 16.44 -20.53
N ASP A 198 10.11 17.38 -20.57
CA ASP A 198 10.13 18.57 -21.43
C ASP A 198 10.45 19.86 -20.67
N TYR A 199 10.93 19.79 -19.43
CA TYR A 199 11.29 20.99 -18.68
C TYR A 199 12.59 21.61 -19.24
N PRO A 200 12.54 22.90 -19.67
CA PRO A 200 13.68 23.50 -20.37
C PRO A 200 14.89 23.66 -19.45
N TYR A 201 16.07 23.46 -20.01
CA TYR A 201 17.38 23.65 -19.36
C TYR A 201 17.61 22.77 -18.11
N SER A 202 16.86 21.70 -17.96
CA SER A 202 17.01 20.73 -16.87
C SER A 202 17.63 19.42 -17.37
N GLN A 203 18.51 18.83 -16.58
CA GLN A 203 19.11 17.53 -16.89
C GLN A 203 18.08 16.44 -16.66
N SER A 204 17.97 15.51 -17.61
CA SER A 204 17.12 14.33 -17.45
C SER A 204 17.77 13.28 -16.55
N LEU A 205 16.96 12.69 -15.67
CA LEU A 205 17.23 11.40 -15.05
C LEU A 205 16.83 10.28 -16.00
N ARG A 206 17.66 9.27 -16.14
CA ARG A 206 17.42 8.15 -17.04
C ARG A 206 16.65 7.03 -16.35
N PRO A 207 15.86 6.23 -17.10
CA PRO A 207 15.31 4.98 -16.60
C PRO A 207 16.42 4.11 -15.99
N ASN A 208 16.18 3.52 -14.83
CA ASN A 208 17.12 2.79 -13.99
C ASN A 208 18.06 3.64 -13.11
N GLU A 209 17.89 4.94 -13.07
CA GLU A 209 18.49 5.84 -12.10
C GLU A 209 17.38 6.71 -11.51
N PRO A 210 16.87 6.46 -10.33
CA PRO A 210 17.22 5.50 -9.28
C PRO A 210 16.66 4.08 -9.52
N ARG A 211 17.42 3.07 -9.14
CA ARG A 211 16.98 1.66 -9.22
C ARG A 211 15.96 1.34 -8.13
N GLY A 212 14.99 0.48 -8.45
CA GLY A 212 14.00 0.01 -7.48
C GLY A 212 12.91 1.03 -7.13
N THR A 213 12.76 2.10 -7.92
CA THR A 213 11.72 3.11 -7.73
C THR A 213 10.57 2.95 -8.73
N GLY A 214 9.40 3.51 -8.41
CA GLY A 214 8.27 3.65 -9.34
C GLY A 214 8.49 4.74 -10.41
N LEU A 215 9.62 5.46 -10.37
CA LEU A 215 10.02 6.45 -11.35
C LEU A 215 10.80 5.79 -12.51
N ASP A 216 10.16 4.88 -13.24
CA ASP A 216 10.73 3.99 -14.25
C ASP A 216 10.90 4.61 -15.66
N THR A 217 10.53 5.87 -15.84
CA THR A 217 10.59 6.57 -17.12
C THR A 217 11.53 7.77 -17.05
N GLU A 218 12.10 8.16 -18.19
CA GLU A 218 12.92 9.37 -18.25
C GLU A 218 12.11 10.62 -17.87
N PHE A 219 12.66 11.43 -16.97
CA PHE A 219 12.05 12.70 -16.55
C PHE A 219 13.11 13.72 -16.22
N ASN A 220 12.76 15.01 -16.32
CA ASN A 220 13.54 16.14 -15.84
C ASN A 220 12.70 17.12 -14.99
N TYR A 221 11.48 16.71 -14.70
CA TYR A 221 10.57 17.37 -13.78
C TYR A 221 9.79 16.30 -13.03
N VAL A 222 9.78 16.38 -11.72
CA VAL A 222 9.01 15.50 -10.84
C VAL A 222 8.48 16.27 -9.63
N ARG A 223 7.22 16.03 -9.27
CA ARG A 223 6.63 16.54 -8.04
C ARG A 223 5.74 15.50 -7.39
N ASN A 224 5.84 15.36 -6.08
CA ASN A 224 4.87 14.62 -5.29
C ASN A 224 3.61 15.48 -5.09
N SER A 225 2.79 15.54 -6.10
CA SER A 225 1.60 16.41 -6.11
C SER A 225 0.37 15.75 -5.52
N VAL A 226 0.38 14.41 -5.38
CA VAL A 226 -0.77 13.63 -4.92
C VAL A 226 -0.33 12.62 -3.88
N LYS A 227 -1.12 12.47 -2.82
CA LYS A 227 -1.11 11.32 -1.91
C LYS A 227 -2.37 10.51 -2.15
N VAL A 228 -2.23 9.23 -2.46
CA VAL A 228 -3.36 8.34 -2.66
C VAL A 228 -3.56 7.50 -1.42
N THR A 229 -4.80 7.33 -1.01
CA THR A 229 -5.14 6.46 0.11
C THR A 229 -6.02 5.32 -0.37
N VAL A 230 -5.78 4.12 0.13
CA VAL A 230 -6.58 2.92 -0.13
C VAL A 230 -6.95 2.29 1.19
N ASP A 231 -8.23 2.17 1.47
CA ASP A 231 -8.71 1.49 2.67
C ASP A 231 -8.47 -0.01 2.56
N ALA A 232 -7.82 -0.61 3.55
CA ALA A 232 -7.44 -2.03 3.52
C ALA A 232 -8.64 -2.99 3.62
N TYR A 233 -9.78 -2.53 4.16
CA TYR A 233 -10.98 -3.35 4.31
C TYR A 233 -11.88 -3.30 3.07
N ASP A 234 -12.20 -2.10 2.55
CA ASP A 234 -13.16 -1.94 1.46
C ASP A 234 -12.56 -1.44 0.14
N GLY A 235 -11.26 -1.15 0.10
CA GLY A 235 -10.54 -0.73 -1.09
C GLY A 235 -10.96 0.64 -1.63
N THR A 236 -11.62 1.47 -0.84
CA THR A 236 -11.98 2.83 -1.22
C THR A 236 -10.73 3.66 -1.44
N MET A 237 -10.61 4.26 -2.61
CA MET A 237 -9.47 5.11 -2.97
C MET A 237 -9.84 6.59 -2.90
N ARG A 238 -8.86 7.41 -2.48
CA ARG A 238 -8.95 8.87 -2.55
C ARG A 238 -7.62 9.46 -3.00
N PHE A 239 -7.66 10.32 -4.01
CA PHE A 239 -6.50 11.00 -4.59
C PHE A 239 -6.46 12.44 -4.05
N TYR A 240 -5.66 12.68 -3.01
CA TYR A 240 -5.54 13.99 -2.39
C TYR A 240 -4.44 14.81 -3.06
N VAL A 241 -4.81 15.97 -3.62
CA VAL A 241 -3.84 16.90 -4.19
C VAL A 241 -3.19 17.69 -3.05
N VAL A 242 -1.94 17.37 -2.75
CA VAL A 242 -1.16 17.98 -1.66
C VAL A 242 -0.31 19.17 -2.13
N ASP A 243 0.08 19.20 -3.42
CA ASP A 243 0.71 20.37 -4.06
C ASP A 243 -0.18 20.95 -5.17
N SER A 244 -1.04 21.89 -4.81
CA SER A 244 -1.92 22.57 -5.76
C SER A 244 -1.20 23.61 -6.65
N SER A 245 0.06 23.90 -6.39
CA SER A 245 0.87 24.84 -7.19
C SER A 245 1.42 24.19 -8.47
N ASP A 246 1.50 22.86 -8.52
CA ASP A 246 1.99 22.12 -9.68
C ASP A 246 1.09 22.35 -10.92
N PRO A 247 1.64 22.81 -12.05
CA PRO A 247 0.87 23.07 -13.26
C PRO A 247 0.30 21.80 -13.89
N ILE A 248 0.98 20.65 -13.77
CA ILE A 248 0.54 19.38 -14.36
C ILE A 248 -0.67 18.86 -13.60
N ILE A 249 -0.64 18.84 -12.26
CA ILE A 249 -1.79 18.38 -11.49
C ILE A 249 -3.00 19.30 -11.65
N ARG A 250 -2.78 20.62 -11.87
CA ARG A 250 -3.87 21.54 -12.17
C ARG A 250 -4.56 21.20 -13.49
N ALA A 251 -3.79 20.74 -14.49
CA ALA A 251 -4.36 20.28 -15.76
C ALA A 251 -5.15 18.98 -15.57
N TYR A 252 -4.60 18.01 -14.84
CA TYR A 252 -5.30 16.75 -14.56
C TYR A 252 -6.57 16.94 -13.72
N ARG A 253 -6.57 17.85 -12.74
CA ARG A 253 -7.80 18.17 -11.98
C ARG A 253 -8.92 18.74 -12.87
N LYS A 254 -8.57 19.46 -13.92
CA LYS A 254 -9.56 19.97 -14.89
C LYS A 254 -10.06 18.86 -15.81
N ALA A 255 -9.19 17.95 -16.21
CA ALA A 255 -9.54 16.83 -17.09
C ALA A 255 -10.35 15.75 -16.35
N PHE A 256 -10.07 15.52 -15.07
CA PHE A 256 -10.68 14.47 -14.23
C PHE A 256 -11.18 15.07 -12.90
N PRO A 257 -12.24 15.90 -12.92
CA PRO A 257 -12.68 16.66 -11.74
C PRO A 257 -13.18 15.76 -10.60
N ASP A 258 -13.72 14.58 -10.91
CA ASP A 258 -14.26 13.64 -9.92
C ASP A 258 -13.22 12.71 -9.29
N LEU A 259 -12.01 12.65 -9.87
CA LEU A 259 -10.95 11.79 -9.36
C LEU A 259 -10.23 12.40 -8.16
N PHE A 260 -9.99 13.71 -8.19
CA PHE A 260 -9.13 14.37 -7.25
C PHE A 260 -9.89 15.07 -6.12
N THR A 261 -9.39 14.91 -4.92
CA THR A 261 -9.87 15.59 -3.71
C THR A 261 -8.84 16.65 -3.30
N ASP A 262 -9.29 17.78 -2.80
CA ASP A 262 -8.39 18.81 -2.28
C ASP A 262 -7.64 18.32 -1.03
N GLY A 263 -6.34 18.59 -0.95
CA GLY A 263 -5.48 18.16 0.15
C GLY A 263 -5.89 18.72 1.51
N SER A 264 -6.63 19.84 1.54
CA SER A 264 -7.19 20.36 2.81
C SER A 264 -8.23 19.44 3.45
N LYS A 265 -8.82 18.52 2.66
CA LYS A 265 -9.82 17.55 3.12
C LYS A 265 -9.20 16.26 3.67
N VAL A 266 -7.88 16.12 3.68
CA VAL A 266 -7.21 14.99 4.35
C VAL A 266 -7.55 15.04 5.84
N PRO A 267 -8.05 13.95 6.44
CA PRO A 267 -8.26 13.88 7.88
C PRO A 267 -6.98 14.23 8.64
N LYS A 268 -7.10 15.00 9.73
CA LYS A 268 -5.93 15.45 10.48
C LYS A 268 -5.11 14.27 11.00
N ALA A 269 -5.76 13.25 11.55
CA ALA A 269 -5.12 12.04 12.03
C ALA A 269 -4.28 11.34 10.95
N LEU A 270 -4.80 11.25 9.72
CA LEU A 270 -4.08 10.65 8.61
C LEU A 270 -2.92 11.55 8.12
N ARG A 271 -3.13 12.88 8.10
CA ARG A 271 -2.11 13.83 7.64
C ARG A 271 -0.84 13.81 8.50
N GLU A 272 -0.96 13.54 9.78
CA GLU A 272 0.15 13.47 10.72
C GLU A 272 1.11 12.30 10.41
N HIS A 273 0.66 11.33 9.63
CA HIS A 273 1.42 10.16 9.18
C HIS A 273 1.99 10.29 7.74
N PHE A 274 1.75 11.42 7.05
CA PHE A 274 2.32 11.61 5.72
C PHE A 274 3.84 11.76 5.80
N ARG A 275 4.53 10.90 5.07
CA ARG A 275 5.99 10.87 4.99
C ARG A 275 6.49 11.69 3.80
N TYR A 276 7.79 11.98 3.80
CA TYR A 276 8.48 12.40 2.59
C TYR A 276 8.58 11.20 1.63
N PRO A 277 8.29 11.37 0.32
CA PRO A 277 8.28 10.26 -0.63
C PRO A 277 9.66 9.66 -0.81
N GLU A 278 9.75 8.33 -0.76
CA GLU A 278 11.02 7.61 -0.77
C GLU A 278 11.70 7.67 -2.13
N ASP A 279 10.95 7.42 -3.21
CA ASP A 279 11.48 7.51 -4.58
C ASP A 279 11.97 8.91 -4.93
N LEU A 280 11.26 9.94 -4.47
CA LEU A 280 11.70 11.32 -4.66
C LEU A 280 12.98 11.63 -3.86
N PHE A 281 13.07 11.12 -2.63
CA PHE A 281 14.29 11.23 -1.81
C PHE A 281 15.47 10.56 -2.51
N THR A 282 15.28 9.34 -3.01
CA THR A 282 16.30 8.59 -3.75
C THR A 282 16.76 9.34 -5.00
N ALA A 283 15.82 9.86 -5.80
CA ALA A 283 16.15 10.66 -6.98
C ALA A 283 16.95 11.94 -6.64
N GLN A 284 16.55 12.63 -5.57
CA GLN A 284 17.23 13.85 -5.12
C GLN A 284 18.61 13.58 -4.56
N THR A 285 18.78 12.55 -3.74
CA THR A 285 20.08 12.20 -3.16
C THR A 285 21.08 11.80 -4.22
N GLN A 286 20.67 11.05 -5.24
CA GLN A 286 21.52 10.71 -6.38
C GLN A 286 21.97 11.95 -7.18
N GLN A 287 21.07 12.90 -7.40
CA GLN A 287 21.45 14.17 -8.02
C GLN A 287 22.43 14.95 -7.15
N TYR A 288 22.18 14.98 -5.85
CA TYR A 288 23.00 15.73 -4.90
C TYR A 288 24.38 15.12 -4.64
N ALA A 289 24.52 13.82 -4.90
CA ALA A 289 25.73 13.03 -4.63
C ALA A 289 27.00 13.58 -5.30
N LEU A 290 26.87 14.31 -6.39
CA LEU A 290 28.00 14.90 -7.13
C LEU A 290 28.29 16.37 -6.77
N TYR A 291 27.34 17.09 -6.16
CA TYR A 291 27.45 18.56 -6.02
C TYR A 291 28.49 19.03 -4.99
N HIS A 292 29.00 18.15 -4.14
CA HIS A 292 30.08 18.47 -3.22
C HIS A 292 31.47 18.49 -3.90
N ILE A 293 31.60 17.91 -5.11
CA ILE A 293 32.86 17.78 -5.84
C ILE A 293 33.17 19.11 -6.52
N THR A 294 34.24 19.78 -6.07
CA THR A 294 34.62 21.09 -6.57
C THR A 294 35.66 21.04 -7.69
N ASP A 295 36.41 19.94 -7.80
CA ASP A 295 37.39 19.72 -8.89
C ASP A 295 36.68 19.25 -10.17
N PRO A 296 36.80 19.95 -11.31
CA PRO A 296 36.14 19.59 -12.56
C PRO A 296 36.48 18.20 -13.10
N VAL A 297 37.73 17.75 -12.89
CA VAL A 297 38.21 16.43 -13.38
C VAL A 297 37.61 15.33 -12.52
N GLN A 298 37.59 15.49 -11.20
CA GLN A 298 36.94 14.56 -10.27
C GLN A 298 35.46 14.51 -10.52
N TYR A 299 34.80 15.65 -10.74
CA TYR A 299 33.38 15.73 -11.09
C TYR A 299 33.07 14.98 -12.37
N PHE A 300 33.84 15.21 -13.44
CA PHE A 300 33.66 14.53 -14.73
C PHE A 300 33.86 13.01 -14.63
N ASN A 301 34.85 12.58 -13.84
CA ASN A 301 35.15 11.17 -13.62
C ASN A 301 34.30 10.52 -12.55
N LYS A 302 33.35 11.24 -11.96
CA LYS A 302 32.48 10.79 -10.87
C LYS A 302 33.27 10.14 -9.72
N GLN A 303 34.37 10.77 -9.32
CA GLN A 303 35.18 10.34 -8.17
C GLN A 303 34.58 10.90 -6.88
N ASP A 304 34.67 10.12 -5.78
CA ASP A 304 34.17 10.53 -4.47
C ASP A 304 32.68 10.88 -4.44
N ILE A 305 31.84 10.04 -5.08
CA ILE A 305 30.38 10.19 -5.06
C ILE A 305 29.86 9.82 -3.67
N TRP A 306 29.01 10.67 -3.10
CA TRP A 306 28.25 10.30 -1.90
C TRP A 306 27.16 9.30 -2.22
N ASP A 307 26.89 8.41 -1.28
CA ASP A 307 25.79 7.45 -1.39
C ASP A 307 25.01 7.37 -0.09
N VAL A 308 23.76 6.95 -0.16
CA VAL A 308 22.94 6.67 1.02
C VAL A 308 23.45 5.37 1.63
N VAL A 309 23.63 5.36 2.95
CA VAL A 309 24.06 4.16 3.67
C VAL A 309 22.99 3.08 3.48
N PRO A 310 23.34 1.91 2.92
CA PRO A 310 22.39 0.83 2.74
C PRO A 310 21.92 0.27 4.09
N THR A 311 20.65 -0.11 4.15
CA THR A 311 20.08 -0.75 5.34
C THR A 311 20.64 -2.16 5.48
N PRO A 312 21.08 -2.59 6.69
CA PRO A 312 21.51 -3.97 6.92
C PRO A 312 20.31 -4.92 6.81
N ASP A 313 20.42 -5.93 5.98
CA ASP A 313 19.45 -7.02 5.89
C ASP A 313 20.07 -8.37 6.32
N ALA A 314 19.28 -9.44 6.28
CA ALA A 314 19.70 -10.79 6.65
C ALA A 314 20.78 -11.38 5.70
N THR A 315 20.98 -10.80 4.52
CA THR A 315 21.92 -11.27 3.47
C THR A 315 23.13 -10.34 3.31
N GLY A 316 23.13 -9.20 3.98
CA GLY A 316 24.16 -8.17 3.89
C GLY A 316 23.55 -6.76 3.88
N PHE A 317 24.16 -5.84 3.16
CA PHE A 317 23.62 -4.50 2.98
C PHE A 317 22.80 -4.42 1.70
N VAL A 318 21.53 -4.04 1.79
CA VAL A 318 20.69 -3.68 0.65
C VAL A 318 20.68 -2.16 0.53
N PRO A 319 20.79 -1.58 -0.68
CA PRO A 319 20.54 -0.15 -0.87
C PRO A 319 19.12 0.17 -0.39
N GLY A 320 19.03 1.00 0.62
CA GLY A 320 17.76 1.50 1.14
C GLY A 320 17.19 2.59 0.27
#